data_800e806fc7ccc88f8fc7b2b93aa75f4b
#
_entry.id   800e806fc7ccc88f8fc7b2b93aa75f4b
#
_cell.length_a   1.000
_cell.length_b   1.000
_cell.length_c   1.000
_cell.angle_alpha   90.00
_cell.angle_beta   90.00
_cell.angle_gamma   90.00
#
_symmetry.space_group_name_H-M   'P 1'
#
loop_
_entity.id
_entity.type
_entity.pdbx_description
1 polymer ?
#
loop_
_entity_poly.entity_id
_entity_poly.type
_entity_poly.pdbx_seq_one_letter_code
_entity_poly.pdbx_strand_id
1 'polypeptide(L)'
;MKKLFFSLAFCATIFTAVTACSKKGATGGGDEGGGGNTPRSKVPAELVGGYWQTGSFSMTQFSNYDGSYAGQAFEIATGYKFLNDKGDAEQYFYYTNTSYYCRDQILGYRKGTVKFDPATKSFEFFANSGNYRRYNSCGSSHTPGYGEKKPYGEDDLYPKYKDTYDNYAIVKENGKTIWRITFNDGSTMDYTSREEPK
;
A
#
# COMPACT_ATOMS: atom_id res chain seq x y z
N MET A 1 -72.17 21.46 -21.90
CA MET A 1 -72.87 20.56 -20.97
C MET A 1 -71.85 19.91 -20.09
N LYS A 2 -71.68 20.40 -18.84
CA LYS A 2 -72.02 19.71 -17.57
C LYS A 2 -71.41 18.30 -17.48
N LYS A 3 -70.55 17.92 -16.54
CA LYS A 3 -70.51 17.93 -15.07
C LYS A 3 -69.11 17.53 -14.64
N LEU A 4 -68.39 18.10 -13.71
CA LEU A 4 -68.55 18.15 -12.26
C LEU A 4 -68.15 16.83 -11.50
N PHE A 5 -67.15 16.97 -10.59
CA PHE A 5 -66.89 16.30 -9.32
C PHE A 5 -66.20 14.90 -9.41
N PHE A 6 -65.15 14.57 -8.66
CA PHE A 6 -65.03 14.60 -7.20
C PHE A 6 -63.59 14.55 -6.76
N SER A 7 -63.31 15.31 -5.75
CA SER A 7 -62.09 15.33 -4.90
C SER A 7 -62.01 14.08 -4.04
N LEU A 8 -60.84 13.50 -3.88
CA LEU A 8 -60.53 12.76 -2.65
C LEU A 8 -59.06 12.95 -2.32
N ALA A 9 -58.84 13.65 -1.22
CA ALA A 9 -57.57 13.81 -0.56
C ALA A 9 -57.16 12.48 0.09
N PHE A 10 -55.94 12.00 -0.16
CA PHE A 10 -55.36 10.94 0.63
C PHE A 10 -54.03 11.44 1.21
N CYS A 11 -54.11 11.79 2.50
CA CYS A 11 -52.95 12.05 3.33
C CYS A 11 -52.18 10.72 3.52
N ALA A 12 -51.00 10.62 2.93
CA ALA A 12 -50.05 9.56 3.30
C ALA A 12 -48.94 10.20 4.12
N THR A 13 -48.94 9.86 5.38
CA THR A 13 -47.94 10.20 6.39
C THR A 13 -46.58 9.63 6.01
N ILE A 14 -45.61 10.54 5.81
CA ILE A 14 -44.19 10.18 5.62
C ILE A 14 -43.62 9.86 6.99
N PHE A 15 -43.36 8.58 7.23
CA PHE A 15 -42.52 8.12 8.33
C PHE A 15 -41.04 8.40 7.98
N THR A 16 -40.48 9.46 8.51
CA THR A 16 -39.02 9.68 8.53
C THR A 16 -38.40 8.79 9.61
N ALA A 17 -37.82 7.69 9.20
CA ALA A 17 -36.95 6.90 10.04
C ALA A 17 -35.60 7.63 10.18
N VAL A 18 -35.41 8.30 11.29
CA VAL A 18 -34.11 8.88 11.69
C VAL A 18 -33.27 7.74 12.23
N THR A 19 -32.39 7.17 11.41
CA THR A 19 -31.34 6.28 11.91
C THR A 19 -30.27 7.10 12.59
N ALA A 20 -30.30 7.13 13.92
CA ALA A 20 -29.27 7.71 14.74
C ALA A 20 -27.96 6.93 14.57
N CYS A 21 -26.93 7.55 13.96
CA CYS A 21 -25.57 7.09 14.03
C CYS A 21 -25.04 7.23 15.45
N SER A 22 -24.98 6.13 16.16
CA SER A 22 -24.36 6.04 17.48
C SER A 22 -22.83 6.09 17.30
N LYS A 23 -22.20 7.23 17.67
CA LYS A 23 -20.76 7.31 17.88
C LYS A 23 -20.39 6.46 19.09
N LYS A 24 -19.83 5.28 18.89
CA LYS A 24 -19.14 4.54 19.94
C LYS A 24 -17.69 4.99 20.02
N GLY A 25 -17.33 5.49 21.20
CA GLY A 25 -16.01 5.99 21.52
C GLY A 25 -14.93 4.93 21.40
N ALA A 26 -13.77 5.39 20.98
CA ALA A 26 -12.55 4.62 20.88
C ALA A 26 -12.01 4.33 22.29
N THR A 27 -11.83 3.06 22.61
CA THR A 27 -10.93 2.61 23.67
C THR A 27 -10.21 1.34 23.21
N GLY A 28 -8.90 1.45 23.10
CA GLY A 28 -7.96 0.36 23.34
C GLY A 28 -7.81 -0.76 22.33
N GLY A 29 -6.63 -0.79 21.72
CA GLY A 29 -5.81 -1.96 21.40
C GLY A 29 -6.53 -3.19 20.82
N GLY A 30 -6.41 -3.39 19.51
CA GLY A 30 -6.80 -4.60 18.84
C GLY A 30 -6.52 -4.44 17.36
N ASP A 31 -5.64 -5.28 16.89
CA ASP A 31 -5.26 -5.45 15.48
C ASP A 31 -6.48 -5.93 14.69
N GLU A 32 -7.36 -5.02 14.30
CA GLU A 32 -8.46 -5.32 13.39
C GLU A 32 -8.30 -4.53 12.11
N GLY A 33 -8.19 -5.26 11.01
CA GLY A 33 -8.05 -4.75 9.67
C GLY A 33 -9.01 -3.61 9.38
N GLY A 34 -8.45 -2.44 9.10
CA GLY A 34 -9.17 -1.23 8.75
C GLY A 34 -10.09 -1.45 7.54
N GLY A 35 -11.31 -1.89 7.83
CA GLY A 35 -12.40 -2.03 6.88
C GLY A 35 -13.00 -0.69 6.47
N GLY A 36 -12.17 0.24 6.00
CA GLY A 36 -12.63 1.39 5.26
C GLY A 36 -13.05 0.97 3.85
N ASN A 37 -13.94 1.74 3.24
CA ASN A 37 -14.53 1.53 1.91
C ASN A 37 -13.48 1.68 0.77
N THR A 38 -12.30 1.06 0.91
CA THR A 38 -11.22 1.10 -0.06
C THR A 38 -11.47 0.10 -1.18
N PRO A 39 -11.23 0.50 -2.44
CA PRO A 39 -11.37 -0.40 -3.58
C PRO A 39 -10.51 -1.63 -3.42
N ARG A 40 -11.05 -2.80 -3.77
CA ARG A 40 -10.34 -4.06 -3.72
C ARG A 40 -10.84 -5.03 -4.78
N SER A 41 -10.02 -5.97 -5.17
CA SER A 41 -10.41 -7.09 -6.02
C SER A 41 -9.73 -8.37 -5.56
N LYS A 42 -10.11 -9.48 -6.20
CA LYS A 42 -9.42 -10.75 -5.99
C LYS A 42 -7.97 -10.64 -6.45
N VAL A 43 -7.05 -11.11 -5.60
CA VAL A 43 -5.63 -11.22 -5.93
C VAL A 43 -5.41 -12.46 -6.79
N PRO A 44 -4.57 -12.41 -7.85
CA PRO A 44 -4.15 -13.59 -8.58
C PRO A 44 -3.59 -14.68 -7.65
N ALA A 45 -4.04 -15.92 -7.85
CA ALA A 45 -3.75 -17.02 -6.92
C ALA A 45 -2.23 -17.27 -6.75
N GLU A 46 -1.46 -17.01 -7.79
CA GLU A 46 0.00 -17.17 -7.82
C GLU A 46 0.71 -16.18 -6.89
N LEU A 47 0.07 -15.08 -6.54
CA LEU A 47 0.65 -14.01 -5.72
C LEU A 47 0.23 -14.08 -4.25
N VAL A 48 -0.86 -14.77 -3.95
CA VAL A 48 -1.42 -14.82 -2.58
C VAL A 48 -0.45 -15.48 -1.60
N GLY A 49 -0.32 -14.87 -0.42
CA GLY A 49 0.54 -15.36 0.67
C GLY A 49 2.04 -15.17 0.44
N GLY A 50 2.44 -14.62 -0.72
CA GLY A 50 3.82 -14.32 -1.05
C GLY A 50 4.20 -12.88 -0.73
N TYR A 51 5.50 -12.67 -0.48
CA TYR A 51 6.14 -11.36 -0.50
C TYR A 51 6.89 -11.21 -1.83
N TRP A 52 6.51 -10.20 -2.59
CA TRP A 52 6.98 -9.93 -3.96
C TRP A 52 7.76 -8.64 -4.00
N GLN A 53 9.02 -8.70 -4.39
CA GLN A 53 9.92 -7.55 -4.35
C GLN A 53 10.57 -7.30 -5.69
N THR A 54 10.65 -6.01 -6.06
CA THR A 54 11.54 -5.49 -7.11
C THR A 54 12.67 -4.69 -6.50
N GLY A 55 13.76 -4.49 -7.26
CA GLY A 55 14.93 -3.77 -6.81
C GLY A 55 15.89 -4.63 -5.97
N SER A 56 16.96 -4.00 -5.53
CA SER A 56 17.99 -4.62 -4.70
C SER A 56 17.85 -4.12 -3.27
N PHE A 57 17.60 -5.06 -2.34
CA PHE A 57 17.45 -4.74 -0.94
C PHE A 57 17.73 -5.93 -0.05
N SER A 58 18.51 -5.73 0.99
CA SER A 58 18.71 -6.71 2.07
C SER A 58 18.55 -6.08 3.43
N MET A 59 17.52 -6.45 4.16
CA MET A 59 17.27 -5.99 5.53
C MET A 59 18.40 -6.38 6.47
N THR A 60 19.07 -7.50 6.23
CA THR A 60 20.18 -7.97 7.07
C THR A 60 21.47 -7.19 6.87
N GLN A 61 21.68 -6.64 5.67
CA GLN A 61 22.83 -5.77 5.37
C GLN A 61 22.59 -4.32 5.79
N PHE A 62 21.35 -3.97 6.06
CA PHE A 62 20.95 -2.65 6.48
C PHE A 62 21.50 -2.27 7.86
N SER A 63 21.72 -3.22 8.72
CA SER A 63 21.89 -2.97 10.14
C SER A 63 23.26 -3.30 10.68
N ASN A 64 24.26 -2.55 10.30
CA ASN A 64 25.27 -2.31 11.30
C ASN A 64 24.72 -1.24 12.25
N TYR A 65 24.60 -1.58 13.51
CA TYR A 65 24.11 -0.71 14.58
C TYR A 65 24.91 0.60 14.71
N ASP A 66 26.16 0.60 14.26
CA ASP A 66 27.05 1.76 14.19
C ASP A 66 26.80 2.67 12.99
N GLY A 67 25.83 2.34 12.14
CA GLY A 67 25.53 3.09 10.94
C GLY A 67 26.44 2.82 9.77
N SER A 68 27.40 1.88 9.87
CA SER A 68 28.20 1.48 8.72
C SER A 68 27.35 0.70 7.73
N TYR A 69 27.57 0.94 6.45
CA TYR A 69 26.85 0.31 5.36
C TYR A 69 27.82 -0.44 4.46
N ALA A 70 27.49 -1.68 4.15
CA ALA A 70 28.34 -2.54 3.33
C ALA A 70 27.81 -2.74 1.90
N GLY A 71 26.77 -2.02 1.49
CA GLY A 71 26.11 -2.20 0.20
C GLY A 71 26.47 -1.14 -0.84
N GLN A 72 25.59 -1.00 -1.85
CA GLN A 72 25.76 -0.07 -2.96
C GLN A 72 25.49 1.38 -2.54
N ALA A 73 26.08 2.34 -3.27
CA ALA A 73 25.89 3.77 -3.00
C ALA A 73 24.43 4.24 -3.17
N PHE A 74 23.67 3.55 -4.00
CA PHE A 74 22.26 3.81 -4.22
C PHE A 74 21.50 2.49 -4.33
N GLU A 75 20.42 2.38 -3.57
CA GLU A 75 19.50 1.24 -3.63
C GLU A 75 18.06 1.73 -3.48
N ILE A 76 17.18 1.12 -4.23
CA ILE A 76 15.75 1.31 -4.12
C ILE A 76 15.05 -0.03 -4.32
N ALA A 77 14.11 -0.33 -3.45
CA ALA A 77 13.28 -1.51 -3.57
C ALA A 77 11.85 -1.21 -3.12
N THR A 78 10.92 -1.87 -3.78
CA THR A 78 9.51 -1.89 -3.38
C THR A 78 9.06 -3.34 -3.31
N GLY A 79 8.36 -3.68 -2.25
CA GLY A 79 7.79 -5.01 -2.07
C GLY A 79 6.33 -4.95 -1.67
N TYR A 80 5.57 -5.96 -2.11
CA TYR A 80 4.17 -6.15 -1.73
C TYR A 80 4.00 -7.53 -1.13
N LYS A 81 3.26 -7.60 -0.03
CA LYS A 81 2.78 -8.84 0.56
C LYS A 81 1.27 -8.90 0.42
N PHE A 82 0.78 -9.90 -0.29
CA PHE A 82 -0.64 -10.14 -0.44
C PHE A 82 -1.12 -11.09 0.64
N LEU A 83 -1.85 -10.57 1.64
CA LEU A 83 -2.21 -11.30 2.85
C LEU A 83 -3.26 -12.39 2.60
N ASN A 84 -4.15 -12.14 1.64
CA ASN A 84 -5.23 -13.03 1.28
C ASN A 84 -5.69 -12.80 -0.17
N ASP A 85 -6.62 -13.61 -0.63
CA ASP A 85 -7.22 -13.51 -1.96
C ASP A 85 -8.26 -12.38 -2.09
N LYS A 86 -8.65 -11.73 -0.97
CA LYS A 86 -9.66 -10.67 -0.92
C LYS A 86 -9.08 -9.27 -1.15
N GLY A 87 -7.78 -9.18 -1.35
CA GLY A 87 -7.12 -7.93 -1.68
C GLY A 87 -6.55 -7.17 -0.49
N ASP A 88 -6.41 -7.76 0.69
CA ASP A 88 -5.65 -7.13 1.76
C ASP A 88 -4.16 -7.27 1.50
N ALA A 89 -3.41 -6.16 1.62
CA ALA A 89 -2.00 -6.14 1.28
C ALA A 89 -1.19 -5.18 2.13
N GLU A 90 0.10 -5.45 2.18
CA GLU A 90 1.12 -4.61 2.77
C GLU A 90 2.13 -4.23 1.70
N GLN A 91 2.66 -3.02 1.81
CA GLN A 91 3.74 -2.54 0.96
C GLN A 91 4.92 -2.14 1.82
N TYR A 92 6.10 -2.49 1.34
CA TYR A 92 7.39 -2.14 1.91
C TYR A 92 8.16 -1.31 0.91
N PHE A 93 8.75 -0.23 1.36
CA PHE A 93 9.59 0.65 0.55
C PHE A 93 10.95 0.83 1.22
N TYR A 94 11.98 0.73 0.42
CA TYR A 94 13.34 0.97 0.85
C TYR A 94 14.03 1.92 -0.13
N TYR A 95 14.73 2.88 0.42
CA TYR A 95 15.58 3.79 -0.31
C TYR A 95 16.85 4.04 0.50
N THR A 96 18.00 4.01 -0.15
CA THR A 96 19.26 4.50 0.42
C THR A 96 20.05 5.26 -0.63
N ASN A 97 20.68 6.32 -0.18
CA ASN A 97 21.67 7.05 -0.93
C ASN A 97 22.90 7.26 -0.05
N THR A 98 24.03 6.77 -0.50
CA THR A 98 25.32 6.90 0.21
C THR A 98 26.21 7.84 -0.60
N SER A 99 26.55 8.96 -0.04
CA SER A 99 27.57 9.87 -0.54
C SER A 99 28.78 9.85 0.37
N TYR A 100 29.90 10.33 -0.10
CA TYR A 100 31.24 10.21 0.45
C TYR A 100 31.37 10.14 1.99
N TYR A 101 30.58 10.89 2.74
CA TYR A 101 30.62 10.95 4.20
C TYR A 101 29.27 10.74 4.87
N CYS A 102 28.24 10.46 4.11
CA CYS A 102 26.94 10.30 4.71
C CYS A 102 26.03 9.36 3.96
N ARG A 103 25.05 8.84 4.70
CA ARG A 103 24.01 7.98 4.20
C ARG A 103 22.64 8.50 4.60
N ASP A 104 21.73 8.56 3.63
CA ASP A 104 20.33 8.83 3.83
C ASP A 104 19.52 7.60 3.46
N GLN A 105 18.73 7.08 4.39
CA GLN A 105 17.93 5.88 4.21
C GLN A 105 16.50 6.11 4.67
N ILE A 106 15.57 5.57 3.90
CA ILE A 106 14.14 5.57 4.23
C ILE A 106 13.63 4.13 4.20
N LEU A 107 12.97 3.73 5.27
CA LEU A 107 12.20 2.50 5.38
C LEU A 107 10.75 2.88 5.53
N GLY A 108 9.94 2.52 4.54
CA GLY A 108 8.50 2.76 4.54
C GLY A 108 7.73 1.45 4.66
N TYR A 109 6.62 1.52 5.38
CA TYR A 109 5.63 0.45 5.49
C TYR A 109 4.25 1.05 5.34
N ARG A 110 3.45 0.49 4.44
CA ARG A 110 2.04 0.86 4.25
C ARG A 110 1.16 -0.39 4.26
N LYS A 111 -0.01 -0.26 4.85
CA LYS A 111 -1.04 -1.30 4.87
C LYS A 111 -2.29 -0.79 4.17
N GLY A 112 -2.94 -1.65 3.40
CA GLY A 112 -4.11 -1.26 2.63
C GLY A 112 -4.71 -2.39 1.82
N THR A 113 -5.29 -2.02 0.69
CA THR A 113 -5.94 -2.97 -0.22
C THR A 113 -5.40 -2.84 -1.63
N VAL A 114 -5.57 -3.89 -2.43
CA VAL A 114 -5.18 -3.91 -3.84
C VAL A 114 -6.37 -4.19 -4.75
N LYS A 115 -6.29 -3.62 -5.93
CA LYS A 115 -7.18 -3.94 -7.02
C LYS A 115 -6.37 -4.39 -8.24
N PHE A 116 -6.59 -5.62 -8.66
CA PHE A 116 -6.14 -6.15 -9.94
C PHE A 116 -7.30 -6.11 -10.93
N ASP A 117 -7.09 -5.54 -12.09
CA ASP A 117 -8.04 -5.58 -13.19
C ASP A 117 -7.43 -6.37 -14.35
N PRO A 118 -7.87 -7.62 -14.58
CA PRO A 118 -7.32 -8.45 -15.65
C PRO A 118 -7.72 -7.98 -17.04
N ALA A 119 -8.79 -7.18 -17.19
CA ALA A 119 -9.24 -6.66 -18.47
C ALA A 119 -8.33 -5.54 -18.99
N THR A 120 -7.98 -4.61 -18.10
CA THR A 120 -7.07 -3.50 -18.39
C THR A 120 -5.61 -3.82 -18.06
N LYS A 121 -5.36 -4.97 -17.41
CA LYS A 121 -4.04 -5.35 -16.86
C LYS A 121 -3.47 -4.29 -15.93
N SER A 122 -4.32 -3.61 -15.16
CA SER A 122 -3.90 -2.62 -14.19
C SER A 122 -3.84 -3.18 -12.77
N PHE A 123 -2.92 -2.66 -11.98
CA PHE A 123 -2.76 -2.89 -10.56
C PHE A 123 -2.80 -1.57 -9.82
N GLU A 124 -3.56 -1.51 -8.74
CA GLU A 124 -3.65 -0.35 -7.87
C GLU A 124 -3.49 -0.78 -6.41
N PHE A 125 -2.74 -0.01 -5.63
CA PHE A 125 -2.63 -0.18 -4.18
C PHE A 125 -3.17 1.05 -3.46
N PHE A 126 -4.07 0.84 -2.51
CA PHE A 126 -4.78 1.86 -1.75
C PHE A 126 -4.34 1.76 -0.28
N ALA A 127 -3.34 2.54 0.10
CA ALA A 127 -2.82 2.55 1.45
C ALA A 127 -3.79 3.26 2.41
N ASN A 128 -4.19 2.60 3.49
CA ASN A 128 -5.06 3.18 4.52
C ASN A 128 -4.27 3.73 5.71
N SER A 129 -3.11 3.15 5.96
CA SER A 129 -2.23 3.50 7.06
C SER A 129 -0.79 3.14 6.72
N GLY A 130 0.12 3.70 7.48
CA GLY A 130 1.52 3.36 7.32
C GLY A 130 2.41 4.24 8.15
N ASN A 131 3.68 3.93 8.11
CA ASN A 131 4.73 4.66 8.80
C ASN A 131 6.05 4.53 8.05
N TYR A 132 6.96 5.42 8.35
CA TYR A 132 8.32 5.36 7.83
C TYR A 132 9.33 5.69 8.92
N ARG A 133 10.57 5.29 8.67
CA ARG A 133 11.76 5.68 9.45
C ARG A 133 12.79 6.25 8.50
N ARG A 134 13.47 7.28 8.93
CA ARG A 134 14.59 7.87 8.20
C ARG A 134 15.83 7.82 9.05
N TYR A 135 16.88 7.27 8.51
CA TYR A 135 18.22 7.34 9.03
C TYR A 135 19.04 8.33 8.21
N ASN A 136 19.74 9.22 8.88
CA ASN A 136 20.63 10.18 8.23
C ASN A 136 21.93 10.28 9.03
N SER A 137 23.07 10.06 8.39
CA SER A 137 24.39 10.17 9.01
C SER A 137 25.18 11.41 8.51
N CYS A 138 24.50 12.36 7.87
CA CYS A 138 25.10 13.55 7.27
C CYS A 138 25.32 14.65 8.31
N GLY A 139 26.56 14.89 8.71
CA GLY A 139 26.96 16.03 9.54
C GLY A 139 26.18 16.16 10.85
N SER A 140 25.76 17.39 11.16
CA SER A 140 24.98 17.70 12.37
C SER A 140 23.55 17.16 12.37
N SER A 141 23.07 16.69 11.25
CA SER A 141 21.73 16.11 11.11
C SER A 141 21.68 14.60 11.43
N HIS A 142 22.74 14.08 12.03
CA HIS A 142 22.82 12.67 12.37
C HIS A 142 21.64 12.19 13.20
N THR A 143 20.97 11.14 12.69
CA THR A 143 19.86 10.46 13.38
C THR A 143 20.41 9.16 13.96
N PRO A 144 20.35 8.93 15.27
CA PRO A 144 20.80 7.68 15.86
C PRO A 144 19.95 6.50 15.38
N GLY A 145 20.61 5.38 15.10
CA GLY A 145 19.95 4.15 14.67
C GLY A 145 19.06 4.37 13.43
N TYR A 146 17.85 3.81 13.45
CA TYR A 146 16.89 3.92 12.34
C TYR A 146 15.98 5.15 12.39
N GLY A 147 16.24 6.05 13.32
CA GLY A 147 15.36 7.18 13.57
C GLY A 147 14.02 6.78 14.18
N GLU A 148 13.22 7.78 14.46
CA GLU A 148 11.88 7.60 15.01
C GLU A 148 10.90 7.09 13.95
N LYS A 149 9.99 6.23 14.36
CA LYS A 149 8.88 5.76 13.54
C LYS A 149 7.83 6.88 13.40
N LYS A 150 7.65 7.39 12.19
CA LYS A 150 6.71 8.47 11.88
C LYS A 150 5.55 7.96 11.04
N PRO A 151 4.29 8.33 11.34
CA PRO A 151 3.17 7.98 10.49
C PRO A 151 3.27 8.71 9.15
N TYR A 152 2.74 8.11 8.08
CA TYR A 152 2.48 8.83 6.84
C TYR A 152 1.37 9.86 7.03
N GLY A 153 1.48 10.98 6.32
CA GLY A 153 0.45 11.98 6.26
C GLY A 153 -0.74 11.56 5.38
N GLU A 154 -1.84 12.30 5.47
CA GLU A 154 -3.01 12.04 4.62
C GLU A 154 -2.71 12.13 3.11
N ASP A 155 -1.73 12.94 2.72
CA ASP A 155 -1.33 13.13 1.32
C ASP A 155 -0.63 11.89 0.74
N ASP A 156 -0.10 11.01 1.59
CA ASP A 156 0.57 9.77 1.22
C ASP A 156 -0.36 8.55 1.26
N LEU A 157 -1.62 8.75 1.65
CA LEU A 157 -2.61 7.71 1.88
C LEU A 157 -3.86 7.91 1.01
N TYR A 158 -4.61 6.84 0.79
CA TYR A 158 -5.91 6.91 0.12
C TYR A 158 -6.93 7.72 0.95
N PRO A 159 -7.77 8.59 0.35
CA PRO A 159 -8.03 8.72 -1.10
C PRO A 159 -7.11 9.68 -1.87
N LYS A 160 -6.20 10.41 -1.20
CA LYS A 160 -5.36 11.42 -1.86
C LYS A 160 -4.26 10.79 -2.70
N TYR A 161 -3.74 9.64 -2.30
CA TYR A 161 -2.68 8.93 -2.99
C TYR A 161 -3.00 7.45 -3.18
N LYS A 162 -2.57 6.90 -4.31
CA LYS A 162 -2.55 5.47 -4.60
C LYS A 162 -1.39 5.15 -5.53
N ASP A 163 -0.82 3.96 -5.40
CA ASP A 163 0.11 3.45 -6.42
C ASP A 163 -0.70 2.85 -7.57
N THR A 164 -0.30 3.13 -8.80
CA THR A 164 -0.93 2.60 -10.00
C THR A 164 0.12 2.10 -10.97
N TYR A 165 -0.07 0.88 -11.46
CA TYR A 165 0.75 0.30 -12.51
C TYR A 165 -0.16 -0.27 -13.59
N ASP A 166 0.18 0.02 -14.84
CA ASP A 166 -0.48 -0.54 -16.01
C ASP A 166 0.35 -1.71 -16.59
N ASN A 167 -0.27 -2.52 -17.44
CA ASN A 167 0.38 -3.60 -18.17
C ASN A 167 1.10 -4.63 -17.29
N TYR A 168 0.45 -5.07 -16.19
CA TYR A 168 0.98 -6.17 -15.41
C TYR A 168 0.78 -7.51 -16.11
N ALA A 169 1.71 -8.43 -15.90
CA ALA A 169 1.60 -9.83 -16.27
C ALA A 169 2.18 -10.73 -15.19
N ILE A 170 1.64 -11.93 -15.05
CA ILE A 170 2.25 -12.99 -14.23
C ILE A 170 2.85 -14.00 -15.22
N VAL A 171 4.17 -14.09 -15.23
CA VAL A 171 4.92 -14.93 -16.17
C VAL A 171 5.72 -15.99 -15.42
N LYS A 172 6.03 -17.08 -16.09
CA LYS A 172 6.92 -18.14 -15.58
C LYS A 172 8.18 -18.18 -16.41
N GLU A 173 9.30 -17.88 -15.80
CA GLU A 173 10.62 -17.91 -16.43
C GLU A 173 11.58 -18.71 -15.56
N ASN A 174 12.29 -19.67 -16.14
CA ASN A 174 13.25 -20.54 -15.44
C ASN A 174 12.65 -21.21 -14.18
N GLY A 175 11.39 -21.64 -14.27
CA GLY A 175 10.67 -22.28 -13.15
C GLY A 175 10.24 -21.34 -12.03
N LYS A 176 10.47 -20.03 -12.15
CA LYS A 176 10.05 -19.03 -11.17
C LYS A 176 8.85 -18.25 -11.67
N THR A 177 7.94 -17.94 -10.76
CA THR A 177 6.86 -16.99 -11.04
C THR A 177 7.40 -15.57 -10.87
N ILE A 178 7.10 -14.71 -11.82
CA ILE A 178 7.47 -13.29 -11.84
C ILE A 178 6.19 -12.48 -12.06
N TRP A 179 5.97 -11.50 -11.23
CA TRP A 179 4.97 -10.47 -11.45
C TRP A 179 5.67 -9.28 -12.13
N ARG A 180 5.39 -9.12 -13.42
CA ARG A 180 6.06 -8.14 -14.30
C ARG A 180 5.15 -6.96 -14.60
N ILE A 181 5.69 -5.76 -14.51
CA ILE A 181 5.09 -4.53 -15.00
C ILE A 181 5.86 -4.09 -16.23
N THR A 182 5.17 -3.80 -17.32
CA THR A 182 5.79 -3.30 -18.56
C THR A 182 5.42 -1.84 -18.75
N PHE A 183 6.41 -0.97 -18.82
CA PHE A 183 6.20 0.46 -19.03
C PHE A 183 6.02 0.80 -20.53
N ASN A 184 5.51 2.00 -20.81
CA ASN A 184 5.22 2.44 -22.17
C ASN A 184 6.48 2.56 -23.07
N ASP A 185 7.65 2.71 -22.48
CA ASP A 185 8.95 2.72 -23.17
C ASP A 185 9.50 1.31 -23.45
N GLY A 186 8.76 0.28 -23.08
CA GLY A 186 9.14 -1.13 -23.23
C GLY A 186 10.06 -1.65 -22.11
N SER A 187 10.48 -0.83 -21.17
CA SER A 187 11.21 -1.31 -20.00
C SER A 187 10.31 -2.13 -19.07
N THR A 188 10.90 -2.98 -18.23
CA THR A 188 10.16 -3.85 -17.32
C THR A 188 10.62 -3.69 -15.89
N MET A 189 9.70 -3.87 -14.97
CA MET A 189 9.95 -3.97 -13.54
C MET A 189 9.42 -5.31 -13.05
N ASP A 190 10.33 -6.18 -12.64
CA ASP A 190 10.02 -7.54 -12.22
C ASP A 190 9.97 -7.65 -10.71
N TYR A 191 8.85 -8.12 -10.20
CA TYR A 191 8.67 -8.53 -8.81
C TYR A 191 8.87 -10.03 -8.70
N THR A 192 9.82 -10.44 -7.88
CA THR A 192 10.11 -11.86 -7.60
C THR A 192 9.78 -12.20 -6.17
N SER A 193 9.39 -13.45 -5.92
CA SER A 193 9.14 -13.92 -4.57
C SER A 193 10.43 -13.88 -3.73
N ARG A 194 10.33 -13.34 -2.52
CA ARG A 194 11.43 -13.19 -1.55
C ARG A 194 10.95 -13.60 -0.16
N GLU A 195 11.92 -13.75 0.74
CA GLU A 195 11.61 -13.82 2.17
C GLU A 195 11.02 -12.49 2.65
N GLU A 196 10.06 -12.60 3.54
CA GLU A 196 9.43 -11.44 4.14
C GLU A 196 10.43 -10.62 4.96
N PRO A 197 10.40 -9.28 4.89
CA PRO A 197 11.17 -8.42 5.77
C PRO A 197 10.80 -8.68 7.24
N LYS A 198 11.82 -8.79 8.12
CA LYS A 198 11.65 -9.03 9.56
C LYS A 198 11.72 -7.73 10.34
#